data_1ce5a9d7ea418de75e29d84464998044
#
_entry.id   1ce5a9d7ea418de75e29d84464998044
#
_cell.length_a   1.000
_cell.length_b   1.000
_cell.length_c   1.000
_cell.angle_alpha   90.00
_cell.angle_beta   90.00
_cell.angle_gamma   90.00
#
_symmetry.space_group_name_H-M   'P 1'
#
loop_
_entity.id
_entity.type
_entity.pdbx_description
1 polymer ?
#
loop_
_entity_poly.entity_id
_entity_poly.type
_entity_poly.pdbx_seq_one_letter_code
_entity_poly.pdbx_strand_id
1 'polypeptide(L)'
;MCSSDLREKRGLCYAISASLSTLRDDARVMAYAGTTTERAQETLDVTVQEILRLSEGITEEELQRCRARAKSSLIMQQESTSSRAGSLARDMYLLERFVSLQEIHDRIDALTVEGVRQFVIDHAPKSMVLVSIGPQAPDPGCLPQLQ
;
A
#
# COMPACT_ATOMS: atom_id res chain seq x y z
N MET A 1 -5.58 -0.30 1.61
CA MET A 1 -5.96 0.90 2.39
C MET A 1 -6.97 1.69 1.58
N CYS A 2 -8.18 1.81 2.08
CA CYS A 2 -9.23 2.52 1.35
C CYS A 2 -9.07 4.02 1.61
N SER A 3 -8.53 4.76 0.65
CA SER A 3 -8.41 6.23 0.74
C SER A 3 -9.76 6.93 0.97
N SER A 4 -10.87 6.22 0.70
CA SER A 4 -12.22 6.70 0.92
C SER A 4 -12.59 6.89 2.39
N ASP A 5 -12.05 6.09 3.32
CA ASP A 5 -12.42 6.22 4.73
C ASP A 5 -11.80 7.45 5.38
N LEU A 6 -10.53 7.71 5.16
CA LEU A 6 -9.84 8.88 5.72
C LEU A 6 -10.20 10.18 5.00
N ARG A 7 -10.27 10.15 3.68
CA ARG A 7 -10.47 11.36 2.87
C ARG A 7 -11.95 11.67 2.65
N GLU A 8 -12.75 10.69 2.20
CA GLU A 8 -14.12 10.92 1.74
C GLU A 8 -15.14 10.85 2.87
N LYS A 9 -15.00 9.89 3.79
CA LYS A 9 -15.97 9.74 4.89
C LYS A 9 -15.63 10.62 6.10
N ARG A 10 -14.37 10.72 6.48
CA ARG A 10 -13.97 11.46 7.69
C ARG A 10 -13.39 12.84 7.39
N GLY A 11 -13.01 13.12 6.15
CA GLY A 11 -12.42 14.41 5.75
C GLY A 11 -11.14 14.77 6.52
N LEU A 12 -10.40 13.78 7.02
CA LEU A 12 -9.24 13.97 7.88
C LEU A 12 -8.01 14.48 7.13
N CYS A 13 -7.90 14.15 5.86
CA CYS A 13 -6.75 14.50 5.05
C CYS A 13 -7.17 14.93 3.65
N TYR A 14 -6.39 15.83 3.04
CA TYR A 14 -6.59 16.23 1.64
C TYR A 14 -5.85 15.32 0.65
N ALA A 15 -4.84 14.61 1.12
CA ALA A 15 -4.10 13.62 0.34
C ALA A 15 -3.77 12.41 1.21
N ILE A 16 -3.93 11.21 0.64
CA ILE A 16 -3.52 9.96 1.27
C ILE A 16 -3.08 8.98 0.20
N SER A 17 -1.99 8.30 0.44
CA SER A 17 -1.49 7.25 -0.45
C SER A 17 -0.72 6.20 0.33
N ALA A 18 -0.65 4.99 -0.22
CA ALA A 18 0.24 3.95 0.24
C ALA A 18 1.02 3.40 -0.95
N SER A 19 2.30 3.14 -0.76
CA SER A 19 3.19 2.63 -1.78
C SER A 19 4.08 1.52 -1.23
N LEU A 20 4.40 0.56 -2.09
CA LEU A 20 5.39 -0.47 -1.83
C LEU A 20 6.65 -0.13 -2.63
N SER A 21 7.77 -0.02 -1.95
CA SER A 21 9.09 0.10 -2.56
C SER A 21 9.86 -1.20 -2.33
N THR A 22 10.29 -1.83 -3.40
CA THR A 22 10.99 -3.11 -3.37
C THR A 22 12.40 -2.94 -3.91
N LEU A 23 13.38 -3.36 -3.15
CA LEU A 23 14.76 -3.57 -3.54
C LEU A 23 15.03 -5.08 -3.61
N ARG A 24 16.25 -5.49 -4.00
CA ARG A 24 16.57 -6.92 -4.15
C ARG A 24 16.39 -7.70 -2.84
N ASP A 25 16.87 -7.13 -1.74
CA ASP A 25 16.93 -7.79 -0.44
C ASP A 25 16.12 -7.06 0.64
N ASP A 26 15.33 -6.07 0.26
CA ASP A 26 14.55 -5.26 1.18
C ASP A 26 13.24 -4.79 0.53
N ALA A 27 12.20 -4.64 1.34
CA ALA A 27 10.95 -4.07 0.92
C ALA A 27 10.35 -3.22 2.04
N ARG A 28 9.78 -2.08 1.67
CA ARG A 28 9.11 -1.20 2.62
C ARG A 28 7.75 -0.76 2.09
N VAL A 29 6.80 -0.74 2.98
CA VAL A 29 5.50 -0.08 2.77
C VAL A 29 5.58 1.31 3.36
N MET A 30 5.17 2.30 2.60
CA MET A 30 5.14 3.69 3.02
C MET A 30 3.73 4.23 2.85
N ALA A 31 3.16 4.76 3.92
CA ALA A 31 1.92 5.51 3.89
C ALA A 31 2.23 7.00 4.01
N TYR A 32 1.57 7.80 3.21
CA TYR A 32 1.65 9.26 3.24
C TYR A 32 0.25 9.84 3.46
N ALA A 33 0.13 10.80 4.37
CA ALA A 33 -1.09 11.57 4.55
C ALA A 33 -0.75 13.06 4.65
N GLY A 34 -1.46 13.89 3.88
CA GLY A 34 -1.42 15.35 3.99
C GLY A 34 -2.66 15.84 4.72
N THR A 35 -2.46 16.53 5.84
CA THR A 35 -3.54 16.97 6.73
C THR A 35 -3.27 18.36 7.29
N THR A 36 -4.17 18.89 8.10
CA THR A 36 -3.96 20.14 8.86
C THR A 36 -3.35 19.84 10.23
N THR A 37 -2.78 20.85 10.88
CA THR A 37 -2.16 20.67 12.20
C THR A 37 -3.16 20.16 13.23
N GLU A 38 -4.39 20.66 13.22
CA GLU A 38 -5.45 20.31 14.17
C GLU A 38 -5.91 18.85 14.03
N ARG A 39 -5.77 18.26 12.83
CA ARG A 39 -6.18 16.88 12.52
C ARG A 39 -5.03 15.91 12.43
N ALA A 40 -3.79 16.36 12.67
CA ALA A 40 -2.59 15.54 12.46
C ALA A 40 -2.62 14.29 13.34
N GLN A 41 -2.99 14.41 14.61
CA GLN A 41 -3.06 13.27 15.53
C GLN A 41 -4.12 12.25 15.08
N GLU A 42 -5.35 12.70 14.85
CA GLU A 42 -6.44 11.81 14.42
C GLU A 42 -6.11 11.13 13.08
N THR A 43 -5.49 11.86 12.15
CA THR A 43 -5.05 11.29 10.87
C THR A 43 -4.01 10.20 11.06
N LEU A 44 -3.04 10.38 11.95
CA LEU A 44 -2.05 9.37 12.30
C LEU A 44 -2.71 8.14 12.90
N ASP A 45 -3.52 8.32 13.94
CA ASP A 45 -4.19 7.22 14.66
C ASP A 45 -5.03 6.37 13.72
N VAL A 46 -5.86 7.00 12.90
CA VAL A 46 -6.71 6.29 11.93
C VAL A 46 -5.87 5.62 10.83
N THR A 47 -4.79 6.24 10.37
CA THR A 47 -3.90 5.64 9.38
C THR A 47 -3.26 4.36 9.92
N VAL A 48 -2.76 4.39 11.15
CA VAL A 48 -2.16 3.22 11.81
C VAL A 48 -3.21 2.13 12.03
N GLN A 49 -4.40 2.49 12.54
CA GLN A 49 -5.50 1.55 12.71
C GLN A 49 -5.89 0.85 11.41
N GLU A 50 -5.99 1.58 10.30
CA GLU A 50 -6.32 1.01 8.99
C GLU A 50 -5.23 0.05 8.47
N ILE A 51 -3.96 0.34 8.75
CA ILE A 51 -2.87 -0.58 8.39
C ILE A 51 -2.96 -1.87 9.22
N LEU A 52 -3.17 -1.76 10.52
CA LEU A 52 -3.25 -2.91 11.42
C LEU A 52 -4.51 -3.74 11.19
N ARG A 53 -5.63 -3.11 10.85
CA ARG A 53 -6.91 -3.75 10.52
C ARG A 53 -6.79 -4.73 9.33
N LEU A 54 -5.83 -4.54 8.43
CA LEU A 54 -5.63 -5.46 7.31
C LEU A 54 -5.39 -6.91 7.74
N SER A 55 -4.88 -7.13 8.95
CA SER A 55 -4.69 -8.47 9.51
C SER A 55 -6.02 -9.15 9.89
N GLU A 56 -7.08 -8.40 10.11
CA GLU A 56 -8.43 -8.92 10.36
C GLU A 56 -9.09 -9.43 9.08
N GLY A 57 -8.56 -8.99 7.92
CA GLY A 57 -9.00 -9.36 6.59
C GLY A 57 -9.56 -8.18 5.79
N ILE A 58 -9.84 -8.45 4.52
CA ILE A 58 -10.49 -7.54 3.58
C ILE A 58 -11.77 -8.18 3.07
N THR A 59 -12.68 -7.38 2.56
CA THR A 59 -13.90 -7.90 1.94
C THR A 59 -13.63 -8.34 0.50
N GLU A 60 -14.47 -9.23 -0.03
CA GLU A 60 -14.40 -9.62 -1.44
C GLU A 60 -14.59 -8.42 -2.37
N GLU A 61 -15.45 -7.47 -1.99
CA GLU A 61 -15.66 -6.24 -2.77
C GLU A 61 -14.39 -5.37 -2.83
N GLU A 62 -13.66 -5.25 -1.72
CA GLU A 62 -12.38 -4.54 -1.69
C GLU A 62 -11.34 -5.23 -2.59
N LEU A 63 -11.26 -6.56 -2.53
CA LEU A 63 -10.38 -7.34 -3.38
C LEU A 63 -10.71 -7.14 -4.86
N GLN A 64 -11.97 -7.19 -5.24
CA GLN A 64 -12.41 -6.98 -6.62
C GLN A 64 -12.07 -5.59 -7.14
N ARG A 65 -12.26 -4.55 -6.32
CA ARG A 65 -11.85 -3.17 -6.68
C ARG A 65 -10.34 -3.09 -6.89
N CYS A 66 -9.55 -3.71 -6.01
CA CYS A 66 -8.10 -3.74 -6.15
C CYS A 66 -7.64 -4.48 -7.40
N ARG A 67 -8.25 -5.64 -7.72
CA ARG A 67 -7.98 -6.39 -8.95
C ARG A 67 -8.26 -5.57 -10.19
N ALA A 68 -9.43 -4.95 -10.26
CA ALA A 68 -9.82 -4.12 -11.40
C ALA A 68 -8.84 -2.96 -11.60
N ARG A 69 -8.47 -2.27 -10.53
CA ARG A 69 -7.49 -1.17 -10.56
C ARG A 69 -6.10 -1.65 -11.01
N ALA A 70 -5.63 -2.78 -10.47
CA ALA A 70 -4.33 -3.33 -10.83
C ALA A 70 -4.28 -3.70 -12.33
N LYS A 71 -5.31 -4.38 -12.85
CA LYS A 71 -5.40 -4.73 -14.26
C LYS A 71 -5.45 -3.50 -15.17
N SER A 72 -6.26 -2.50 -14.83
CA SER A 72 -6.32 -1.24 -15.59
C SER A 72 -4.96 -0.53 -15.61
N SER A 73 -4.27 -0.49 -14.47
CA SER A 73 -2.94 0.11 -14.38
C SER A 73 -1.91 -0.61 -15.27
N LEU A 74 -1.96 -1.94 -15.33
CA LEU A 74 -1.10 -2.74 -16.21
C LEU A 74 -1.31 -2.41 -17.69
N ILE A 75 -2.56 -2.27 -18.13
CA ILE A 75 -2.88 -1.90 -19.51
C ILE A 75 -2.29 -0.52 -19.84
N MET A 76 -2.54 0.47 -18.97
CA MET A 76 -2.02 1.84 -19.18
C MET A 76 -0.48 1.89 -19.23
N GLN A 77 0.19 1.07 -18.41
CA GLN A 77 1.66 0.99 -18.43
C GLN A 77 2.21 0.45 -19.75
N GLN A 78 1.44 -0.36 -20.47
CA GLN A 78 1.88 -0.91 -21.77
C GLN A 78 1.89 0.12 -22.90
N GLU A 79 1.16 1.21 -22.77
CA GLU A 79 1.12 2.28 -23.77
C GLU A 79 2.39 3.13 -23.78
N SER A 80 3.14 3.12 -22.67
CA SER A 80 4.40 3.87 -22.54
C SER A 80 5.63 2.98 -22.74
N THR A 81 6.41 3.28 -23.76
CA THR A 81 7.69 2.57 -24.03
C THR A 81 8.66 2.70 -22.86
N SER A 82 8.72 3.86 -22.22
CA SER A 82 9.56 4.08 -21.02
C SER A 82 9.09 3.23 -19.83
N SER A 83 7.77 3.15 -19.58
CA SER A 83 7.22 2.30 -18.52
C SER A 83 7.50 0.82 -18.78
N ARG A 84 7.37 0.38 -20.04
CA ARG A 84 7.69 -1.01 -20.43
C ARG A 84 9.17 -1.33 -20.22
N ALA A 85 10.06 -0.46 -20.67
CA ALA A 85 11.51 -0.63 -20.47
C ALA A 85 11.85 -0.68 -18.97
N GLY A 86 11.28 0.21 -18.16
CA GLY A 86 11.46 0.22 -16.72
C GLY A 86 10.94 -1.05 -16.04
N SER A 87 9.81 -1.59 -16.49
CA SER A 87 9.26 -2.85 -15.98
C SER A 87 10.19 -4.02 -16.28
N LEU A 88 10.65 -4.16 -17.54
CA LEU A 88 11.56 -5.22 -17.93
C LEU A 88 12.90 -5.16 -17.18
N ALA A 89 13.44 -3.95 -16.99
CA ALA A 89 14.67 -3.76 -16.21
C ALA A 89 14.47 -4.15 -14.73
N ARG A 90 13.33 -3.82 -14.15
CA ARG A 90 12.97 -4.20 -12.79
C ARG A 90 12.80 -5.70 -12.64
N ASP A 91 12.10 -6.36 -13.56
CA ASP A 91 11.90 -7.81 -13.56
C ASP A 91 13.27 -8.53 -13.60
N MET A 92 14.16 -8.11 -14.49
CA MET A 92 15.49 -8.69 -14.57
C MET A 92 16.31 -8.43 -13.31
N TYR A 93 16.22 -7.22 -12.73
CA TYR A 93 16.96 -6.87 -11.52
C TYR A 93 16.48 -7.64 -10.28
N LEU A 94 15.14 -7.77 -10.11
CA LEU A 94 14.56 -8.38 -8.92
C LEU A 94 14.37 -9.90 -9.02
N LEU A 95 14.00 -10.39 -10.21
CA LEU A 95 13.55 -11.77 -10.42
C LEU A 95 14.51 -12.58 -11.31
N GLU A 96 15.49 -11.93 -11.90
CA GLU A 96 16.45 -12.51 -12.89
C GLU A 96 15.74 -13.16 -14.09
N ARG A 97 14.49 -12.77 -14.35
CA ARG A 97 13.68 -13.21 -15.49
C ARG A 97 12.65 -12.17 -15.89
N PHE A 98 12.13 -12.28 -17.08
CA PHE A 98 10.99 -11.48 -17.52
C PHE A 98 9.68 -12.15 -17.09
N VAL A 99 8.71 -11.32 -16.70
CA VAL A 99 7.36 -11.75 -16.38
C VAL A 99 6.41 -11.31 -17.49
N SER A 100 5.65 -12.25 -18.04
CA SER A 100 4.68 -11.92 -19.07
C SER A 100 3.45 -11.22 -18.47
N LEU A 101 2.77 -10.40 -19.28
CA LEU A 101 1.50 -9.80 -18.85
C LEU A 101 0.45 -10.84 -18.47
N GLN A 102 0.41 -11.96 -19.20
CA GLN A 102 -0.51 -13.04 -18.90
C GLN A 102 -0.22 -13.62 -17.51
N GLU A 103 1.05 -13.87 -17.19
CA GLU A 103 1.43 -14.36 -15.87
C GLU A 103 1.02 -13.38 -14.76
N ILE A 104 1.17 -12.06 -14.99
CA ILE A 104 0.72 -11.06 -14.00
C ILE A 104 -0.79 -11.08 -13.85
N HIS A 105 -1.54 -11.16 -14.95
CA HIS A 105 -2.98 -11.27 -14.93
C HIS A 105 -3.46 -12.51 -14.15
N ASP A 106 -2.87 -13.67 -14.45
CA ASP A 106 -3.20 -14.94 -13.80
C ASP A 106 -2.93 -14.87 -12.28
N ARG A 107 -1.83 -14.26 -11.87
CA ARG A 107 -1.51 -14.05 -10.47
C ARG A 107 -2.50 -13.12 -9.77
N ILE A 108 -2.93 -12.04 -10.44
CA ILE A 108 -3.95 -11.12 -9.91
C ILE A 108 -5.29 -11.86 -9.75
N ASP A 109 -5.66 -12.71 -10.71
CA ASP A 109 -6.89 -13.48 -10.66
C ASP A 109 -6.87 -14.58 -9.59
N ALA A 110 -5.72 -15.14 -9.33
CA ALA A 110 -5.53 -16.18 -8.32
C ALA A 110 -5.56 -15.66 -6.87
N LEU A 111 -5.49 -14.32 -6.65
CA LEU A 111 -5.58 -13.77 -5.29
C LEU A 111 -6.92 -14.15 -4.65
N THR A 112 -6.90 -14.47 -3.37
CA THR A 112 -8.09 -14.70 -2.55
C THR A 112 -8.06 -13.84 -1.31
N VAL A 113 -9.22 -13.56 -0.74
CA VAL A 113 -9.32 -12.82 0.54
C VAL A 113 -8.48 -13.49 1.62
N GLU A 114 -8.58 -14.81 1.74
CA GLU A 114 -7.82 -15.55 2.75
C GLU A 114 -6.32 -15.55 2.46
N GLY A 115 -5.91 -15.65 1.18
CA GLY A 115 -4.49 -15.56 0.80
C GLY A 115 -3.90 -14.19 1.11
N VAL A 116 -4.65 -13.11 0.88
CA VAL A 116 -4.23 -11.74 1.24
C VAL A 116 -4.15 -11.59 2.77
N ARG A 117 -5.16 -12.09 3.49
CA ARG A 117 -5.18 -12.06 4.96
C ARG A 117 -3.97 -12.80 5.54
N GLN A 118 -3.71 -14.02 5.09
CA GLN A 118 -2.57 -14.80 5.57
C GLN A 118 -1.24 -14.09 5.28
N PHE A 119 -1.08 -13.54 4.07
CA PHE A 119 0.12 -12.76 3.73
C PHE A 119 0.32 -11.57 4.68
N VAL A 120 -0.74 -10.83 5.01
CA VAL A 120 -0.66 -9.69 5.94
C VAL A 120 -0.26 -10.15 7.35
N ILE A 121 -0.79 -11.28 7.83
CA ILE A 121 -0.42 -11.84 9.14
C ILE A 121 1.05 -12.23 9.16
N ASP A 122 1.52 -12.93 8.13
CA ASP A 122 2.90 -13.41 8.05
C ASP A 122 3.92 -12.25 7.90
N HIS A 123 3.48 -11.13 7.34
CA HIS A 123 4.30 -9.95 7.07
C HIS A 123 3.84 -8.70 7.83
N ALA A 124 3.13 -8.89 8.93
CA ALA A 124 2.66 -7.77 9.75
C ALA A 124 3.84 -6.87 10.18
N PRO A 125 3.70 -5.55 10.11
CA PRO A 125 4.75 -4.64 10.50
C PRO A 125 5.04 -4.78 11.99
N LYS A 126 6.28 -5.15 12.33
CA LYS A 126 6.75 -5.27 13.71
C LYS A 126 7.12 -3.92 14.31
N SER A 127 7.48 -2.97 13.45
CA SER A 127 7.80 -1.60 13.83
C SER A 127 7.42 -0.64 12.71
N MET A 128 7.16 0.59 13.07
CA MET A 128 6.90 1.67 12.12
C MET A 128 7.77 2.88 12.46
N VAL A 129 8.15 3.63 11.44
CA VAL A 129 8.85 4.91 11.59
C VAL A 129 7.89 6.01 11.15
N LEU A 130 7.73 7.01 12.00
CA LEU A 130 6.97 8.22 11.68
C LEU A 130 7.93 9.35 11.29
N VAL A 131 7.64 9.97 10.16
CA VAL A 131 8.25 11.25 9.78
C VAL A 131 7.12 12.25 9.63
N SER A 132 7.13 13.33 10.40
CA SER A 132 6.16 14.41 10.29
C SER A 132 6.86 15.73 9.96
N ILE A 133 6.21 16.53 9.11
CA ILE A 133 6.66 17.87 8.74
C ILE A 133 5.50 18.82 8.99
N GLY A 134 5.69 19.77 9.90
CA GLY A 134 4.66 20.73 10.27
C GLY A 134 5.01 21.50 11.53
N PRO A 135 4.16 22.45 11.95
CA PRO A 135 4.39 23.26 13.14
C PRO A 135 4.37 22.46 14.44
N GLN A 136 3.61 21.35 14.46
CA GLN A 136 3.45 20.49 15.63
C GLN A 136 3.51 19.03 15.19
N ALA A 137 4.34 18.22 15.86
CA ALA A 137 4.43 16.80 15.62
C ALA A 137 3.30 16.06 16.35
N PRO A 138 2.64 15.08 15.73
CA PRO A 138 1.71 14.20 16.43
C PRO A 138 2.46 13.23 17.35
N ASP A 139 1.79 12.76 18.39
CA ASP A 139 2.33 11.74 19.30
C ASP A 139 2.47 10.38 18.61
N PRO A 140 3.66 9.78 18.57
CA PRO A 140 3.88 8.47 17.97
C PRO A 140 3.40 7.29 18.82
N GLY A 141 2.77 7.50 19.96
CA GLY A 141 2.39 6.44 20.91
C GLY A 141 1.46 5.36 20.33
N CYS A 142 0.76 5.64 19.22
CA CYS A 142 -0.08 4.64 18.51
C CYS A 142 0.71 3.67 17.61
N LEU A 143 2.01 3.91 17.38
CA LEU A 143 2.82 3.08 16.51
C LEU A 143 3.24 1.76 17.18
N PRO A 144 3.25 0.63 16.46
CA PRO A 144 3.89 -0.59 16.92
C PRO A 144 5.38 -0.32 17.17
N GLN A 145 5.84 -0.67 18.36
CA GLN A 145 7.26 -0.56 18.75
C GLN A 145 7.95 -1.92 18.69
N LEU A 146 9.25 -1.91 18.35
CA LEU A 146 10.09 -3.10 18.48
C LEU A 146 10.09 -3.54 19.94
N GLN A 147 9.63 -4.76 20.18
CA GLN A 147 9.81 -5.47 21.44
C GLN A 147 11.17 -6.18 21.45
#